data_09cac14f2c569ed62f31e14457cd2a72
#
_entry.id   09cac14f2c569ed62f31e14457cd2a72
#
_cell.length_a   1.000
_cell.length_b   1.000
_cell.length_c   1.000
_cell.angle_alpha   90.00
_cell.angle_beta   90.00
_cell.angle_gamma   90.00
#
_symmetry.space_group_name_H-M   'P 1'
#
loop_
_entity.id
_entity.type
_entity.pdbx_description
1 polymer ?
#
loop_
_entity_poly.entity_id
_entity_poly.type
_entity_poly.pdbx_seq_one_letter_code
_entity_poly.pdbx_strand_id
1 'polypeptide(L)'
;MALNNYLSERKQTLSNSKRPAMIMTHVVCGYPSFEANWKALEIMDSFGVDLVELQFPFSEPSADGPLFVKANQEAIVNGVHVEDCFEFMAKVSAKFSFKVVMMGYYNTVFKTGHRKFLERLKEVGAHGFILPDLPVEEAGELHSIAKELDLSPVVLMTPTNSDARLAELANCADGFIYTVARKGVTGTNTSMNEEVSKFIERCRQFTDLPLAVGFGVSTAEDVSFIGQHADIAVIGTAALKAWEENQEVGLNAFFSQLLPA
;
A
#
# COMPACT_ATOMS: atom_id res chain seq x y z
N MET A 1 3.95 -16.02 -8.43
CA MET A 1 2.52 -15.83 -8.75
C MET A 1 2.30 -14.36 -8.99
N ALA A 2 1.72 -13.96 -10.12
CA ALA A 2 1.36 -12.56 -10.38
C ALA A 2 0.41 -12.03 -9.33
N LEU A 3 0.48 -10.73 -9.05
CA LEU A 3 -0.34 -10.08 -8.00
C LEU A 3 -1.84 -10.28 -8.25
N ASN A 4 -2.28 -10.13 -9.49
CA ASN A 4 -3.68 -10.34 -9.90
C ASN A 4 -4.23 -11.74 -9.54
N ASN A 5 -3.43 -12.78 -9.78
CA ASN A 5 -3.84 -14.13 -9.46
C ASN A 5 -3.99 -14.33 -7.95
N TYR A 6 -3.02 -13.82 -7.19
CA TYR A 6 -3.09 -13.85 -5.72
C TYR A 6 -4.34 -13.14 -5.18
N LEU A 7 -4.60 -11.92 -5.65
CA LEU A 7 -5.74 -11.14 -5.19
C LEU A 7 -7.08 -11.81 -5.54
N SER A 8 -7.18 -12.40 -6.72
CA SER A 8 -8.37 -13.14 -7.16
C SER A 8 -8.63 -14.37 -6.30
N GLU A 9 -7.61 -15.19 -6.05
CA GLU A 9 -7.71 -16.38 -5.19
C GLU A 9 -8.04 -15.97 -3.74
N ARG A 10 -7.42 -14.88 -3.25
CA ARG A 10 -7.64 -14.40 -1.90
C ARG A 10 -9.07 -13.88 -1.70
N LYS A 11 -9.60 -13.15 -2.68
CA LYS A 11 -11.00 -12.69 -2.69
C LYS A 11 -11.98 -13.87 -2.60
N GLN A 12 -11.76 -14.95 -3.37
CA GLN A 12 -12.57 -16.16 -3.28
C GLN A 12 -12.48 -16.84 -1.90
N THR A 13 -11.28 -16.89 -1.32
CA THR A 13 -11.08 -17.48 0.01
C THR A 13 -11.80 -16.66 1.08
N LEU A 14 -11.73 -15.33 1.01
CA LEU A 14 -12.37 -14.44 1.97
C LEU A 14 -13.90 -14.48 1.90
N SER A 15 -14.48 -14.71 0.72
CA SER A 15 -15.95 -14.84 0.59
C SER A 15 -16.54 -15.99 1.42
N ASN A 16 -15.70 -16.96 1.80
CA ASN A 16 -16.06 -18.10 2.66
C ASN A 16 -15.58 -17.92 4.12
N SER A 17 -15.07 -16.75 4.50
CA SER A 17 -14.55 -16.46 5.82
C SER A 17 -15.36 -15.35 6.51
N LYS A 18 -15.13 -15.16 7.81
CA LYS A 18 -15.72 -14.04 8.56
C LYS A 18 -15.02 -12.69 8.32
N ARG A 19 -13.88 -12.71 7.64
CA ARG A 19 -13.07 -11.51 7.40
C ARG A 19 -13.65 -10.75 6.20
N PRO A 20 -14.08 -9.49 6.37
CA PRO A 20 -14.84 -8.77 5.35
C PRO A 20 -14.00 -8.28 4.17
N ALA A 21 -12.71 -7.99 4.37
CA ALA A 21 -11.82 -7.45 3.35
C ALA A 21 -10.39 -8.00 3.48
N MET A 22 -9.60 -7.95 2.40
CA MET A 22 -8.15 -8.07 2.48
C MET A 22 -7.57 -6.90 3.27
N ILE A 23 -6.44 -7.13 3.94
CA ILE A 23 -5.72 -6.09 4.70
C ILE A 23 -4.40 -5.79 4.03
N MET A 24 -4.17 -4.52 3.78
CA MET A 24 -2.87 -3.99 3.37
C MET A 24 -2.34 -3.04 4.46
N THR A 25 -1.07 -3.16 4.78
CA THR A 25 -0.40 -2.30 5.76
C THR A 25 0.74 -1.53 5.11
N HIS A 26 1.22 -0.48 5.78
CA HIS A 26 2.25 0.40 5.26
C HIS A 26 3.40 0.56 6.28
N VAL A 27 4.63 0.34 5.84
CA VAL A 27 5.85 0.42 6.65
C VAL A 27 6.89 1.26 5.91
N VAL A 28 7.46 2.27 6.59
CA VAL A 28 8.62 3.02 6.09
C VAL A 28 9.89 2.24 6.41
N CYS A 29 10.65 1.88 5.40
CA CYS A 29 11.90 1.13 5.54
C CYS A 29 12.89 1.86 6.45
N GLY A 30 13.38 1.17 7.48
CA GLY A 30 14.35 1.69 8.43
C GLY A 30 13.79 2.66 9.48
N TYR A 31 12.46 2.82 9.59
CA TYR A 31 11.85 3.62 10.65
C TYR A 31 11.12 2.74 11.69
N PRO A 32 11.39 2.89 12.98
CA PRO A 32 12.55 3.62 13.55
C PRO A 32 13.87 2.87 13.32
N SER A 33 13.83 1.62 12.90
CA SER A 33 14.95 0.79 12.47
C SER A 33 14.44 -0.41 11.65
N PHE A 34 15.32 -1.07 10.89
CA PHE A 34 14.98 -2.31 10.19
C PHE A 34 14.62 -3.46 11.14
N GLU A 35 15.18 -3.50 12.34
CA GLU A 35 14.80 -4.47 13.36
C GLU A 35 13.36 -4.23 13.84
N ALA A 36 12.99 -2.98 14.09
CA ALA A 36 11.63 -2.62 14.44
C ALA A 36 10.63 -2.93 13.31
N ASN A 37 11.01 -2.64 12.05
CA ASN A 37 10.20 -3.03 10.90
C ASN A 37 9.99 -4.55 10.86
N TRP A 38 11.04 -5.34 11.10
CA TRP A 38 10.94 -6.79 11.08
C TRP A 38 9.92 -7.32 12.11
N LYS A 39 10.03 -6.85 13.36
CA LYS A 39 9.09 -7.20 14.43
C LYS A 39 7.65 -6.79 14.13
N ALA A 40 7.46 -5.60 13.56
CA ALA A 40 6.13 -5.15 13.12
C ALA A 40 5.57 -6.08 12.03
N LEU A 41 6.40 -6.49 11.06
CA LEU A 41 6.01 -7.40 9.99
C LEU A 41 5.69 -8.81 10.49
N GLU A 42 6.41 -9.32 11.51
CA GLU A 42 6.08 -10.60 12.17
C GLU A 42 4.68 -10.56 12.81
N ILE A 43 4.35 -9.44 13.46
CA ILE A 43 3.00 -9.24 14.02
C ILE A 43 1.96 -9.20 12.90
N MET A 44 2.18 -8.40 11.86
CA MET A 44 1.27 -8.28 10.72
C MET A 44 1.01 -9.63 10.04
N ASP A 45 2.06 -10.44 9.83
CA ASP A 45 1.95 -11.78 9.27
C ASP A 45 1.13 -12.72 10.18
N SER A 46 1.34 -12.64 11.50
CA SER A 46 0.59 -13.46 12.49
C SER A 46 -0.91 -13.16 12.50
N PHE A 47 -1.31 -11.93 12.15
CA PHE A 47 -2.72 -11.54 11.95
C PHE A 47 -3.22 -11.78 10.53
N GLY A 48 -2.41 -12.38 9.66
CA GLY A 48 -2.78 -12.74 8.30
C GLY A 48 -3.01 -11.51 7.40
N VAL A 49 -2.21 -10.45 7.55
CA VAL A 49 -2.17 -9.33 6.60
C VAL A 49 -1.89 -9.89 5.20
N ASP A 50 -2.56 -9.36 4.18
CA ASP A 50 -2.51 -9.88 2.81
C ASP A 50 -1.45 -9.20 1.96
N LEU A 51 -1.26 -7.89 2.17
CA LEU A 51 -0.30 -7.06 1.44
C LEU A 51 0.43 -6.13 2.39
N VAL A 52 1.68 -5.83 2.06
CA VAL A 52 2.46 -4.81 2.76
C VAL A 52 3.08 -3.85 1.75
N GLU A 53 2.84 -2.56 1.95
CA GLU A 53 3.60 -1.49 1.30
C GLU A 53 4.91 -1.30 2.07
N LEU A 54 6.04 -1.52 1.40
CA LEU A 54 7.35 -1.12 1.90
C LEU A 54 7.75 0.18 1.25
N GLN A 55 7.70 1.27 2.01
CA GLN A 55 8.06 2.60 1.52
C GLN A 55 9.56 2.83 1.60
N PHE A 56 10.15 3.18 0.46
CA PHE A 56 11.51 3.69 0.40
C PHE A 56 11.52 5.15 0.87
N PRO A 57 12.32 5.50 1.90
CA PRO A 57 12.33 6.86 2.45
C PRO A 57 12.67 7.91 1.40
N PHE A 58 11.96 9.04 1.47
CA PHE A 58 12.14 10.17 0.56
C PHE A 58 12.06 11.49 1.32
N SER A 59 12.83 12.50 0.91
CA SER A 59 12.94 13.79 1.62
C SER A 59 11.69 14.65 1.49
N GLU A 60 10.95 14.52 0.38
CA GLU A 60 9.78 15.35 0.05
C GLU A 60 8.55 14.49 -0.23
N PRO A 61 8.05 13.72 0.77
CA PRO A 61 6.99 12.74 0.57
C PRO A 61 5.62 13.42 0.48
N SER A 62 5.33 14.05 -0.64
CA SER A 62 4.19 14.96 -0.88
C SER A 62 2.81 14.28 -0.77
N ALA A 63 2.73 12.96 -0.91
CA ALA A 63 1.49 12.20 -0.74
C ALA A 63 1.25 11.75 0.71
N ASP A 64 2.25 11.89 1.58
CA ASP A 64 2.23 11.38 2.94
C ASP A 64 1.65 12.36 3.95
N GLY A 65 1.01 11.82 4.99
CA GLY A 65 0.60 12.58 6.16
C GLY A 65 1.76 12.86 7.13
N PRO A 66 1.56 13.76 8.12
CA PRO A 66 2.64 14.25 8.99
C PRO A 66 3.44 13.15 9.69
N LEU A 67 2.79 12.05 10.09
CA LEU A 67 3.45 10.94 10.77
C LEU A 67 4.41 10.19 9.84
N PHE A 68 3.99 9.94 8.60
CA PHE A 68 4.84 9.32 7.59
C PHE A 68 5.94 10.27 7.09
N VAL A 69 5.66 11.58 6.99
CA VAL A 69 6.70 12.59 6.72
C VAL A 69 7.80 12.53 7.77
N LYS A 70 7.44 12.50 9.06
CA LYS A 70 8.40 12.31 10.17
C LYS A 70 9.18 11.00 10.01
N ALA A 71 8.50 9.89 9.75
CA ALA A 71 9.13 8.58 9.60
C ALA A 71 10.14 8.54 8.44
N ASN A 72 9.79 9.12 7.29
CA ASN A 72 10.70 9.28 6.14
C ASN A 72 11.94 10.09 6.52
N GLN A 73 11.74 11.25 7.17
CA GLN A 73 12.84 12.14 7.57
C GLN A 73 13.78 11.47 8.56
N GLU A 74 13.25 10.78 9.57
CA GLU A 74 14.08 10.10 10.57
C GLU A 74 14.85 8.92 9.95
N ALA A 75 14.24 8.13 9.06
CA ALA A 75 14.93 7.06 8.36
C ALA A 75 16.12 7.59 7.54
N ILE A 76 15.93 8.72 6.83
CA ILE A 76 17.02 9.37 6.07
C ILE A 76 18.13 9.88 6.98
N VAL A 77 17.77 10.54 8.09
CA VAL A 77 18.75 11.04 9.08
C VAL A 77 19.54 9.90 9.71
N ASN A 78 18.90 8.74 9.91
CA ASN A 78 19.55 7.52 10.40
C ASN A 78 20.40 6.81 9.34
N GLY A 79 20.53 7.38 8.14
CA GLY A 79 21.44 6.89 7.10
C GLY A 79 20.85 5.75 6.25
N VAL A 80 19.54 5.59 6.20
CA VAL A 80 18.90 4.58 5.33
C VAL A 80 19.04 4.97 3.86
N HIS A 81 19.59 4.06 3.06
CA HIS A 81 19.77 4.21 1.61
C HIS A 81 18.84 3.27 0.84
N VAL A 82 18.67 3.55 -0.44
CA VAL A 82 17.82 2.75 -1.35
C VAL A 82 18.25 1.28 -1.40
N GLU A 83 19.54 1.00 -1.38
CA GLU A 83 20.03 -0.39 -1.42
C GLU A 83 19.70 -1.15 -0.12
N ASP A 84 19.75 -0.50 1.04
CA ASP A 84 19.31 -1.10 2.31
C ASP A 84 17.83 -1.51 2.25
N CYS A 85 17.01 -0.69 1.59
CA CYS A 85 15.59 -0.98 1.39
C CYS A 85 15.38 -2.19 0.47
N PHE A 86 16.15 -2.32 -0.61
CA PHE A 86 16.12 -3.49 -1.48
C PHE A 86 16.57 -4.76 -0.75
N GLU A 87 17.66 -4.71 0.01
CA GLU A 87 18.13 -5.84 0.82
C GLU A 87 17.10 -6.26 1.87
N PHE A 88 16.47 -5.29 2.51
CA PHE A 88 15.40 -5.55 3.47
C PHE A 88 14.19 -6.19 2.79
N MET A 89 13.74 -5.64 1.67
CA MET A 89 12.62 -6.19 0.88
C MET A 89 12.88 -7.62 0.43
N ALA A 90 14.10 -7.97 0.02
CA ALA A 90 14.47 -9.33 -0.33
C ALA A 90 14.28 -10.31 0.85
N LYS A 91 14.72 -9.91 2.05
CA LYS A 91 14.53 -10.71 3.27
C LYS A 91 13.05 -10.88 3.62
N VAL A 92 12.28 -9.80 3.51
CA VAL A 92 10.83 -9.78 3.79
C VAL A 92 10.08 -10.67 2.82
N SER A 93 10.31 -10.52 1.52
CA SER A 93 9.65 -11.32 0.48
C SER A 93 9.95 -12.82 0.57
N ALA A 94 11.14 -13.19 1.06
CA ALA A 94 11.53 -14.58 1.25
C ALA A 94 10.93 -15.21 2.53
N LYS A 95 10.60 -14.41 3.54
CA LYS A 95 10.20 -14.89 4.87
C LYS A 95 8.69 -14.94 5.06
N PHE A 96 7.96 -13.90 4.65
CA PHE A 96 6.57 -13.70 5.01
C PHE A 96 5.60 -14.18 3.92
N SER A 97 4.35 -14.44 4.29
CA SER A 97 3.31 -14.97 3.41
C SER A 97 2.59 -13.90 2.59
N PHE A 98 2.53 -12.67 3.11
CA PHE A 98 1.89 -11.53 2.43
C PHE A 98 2.64 -11.12 1.15
N LYS A 99 1.96 -10.38 0.28
CA LYS A 99 2.58 -9.85 -0.93
C LYS A 99 3.17 -8.47 -0.67
N VAL A 100 4.39 -8.24 -1.16
CA VAL A 100 5.11 -6.99 -1.00
C VAL A 100 4.89 -6.11 -2.21
N VAL A 101 4.50 -4.86 -1.95
CA VAL A 101 4.40 -3.78 -2.95
C VAL A 101 5.36 -2.66 -2.53
N MET A 102 6.22 -2.23 -3.43
CA MET A 102 7.08 -1.08 -3.16
C MET A 102 6.26 0.21 -3.23
N MET A 103 6.39 1.08 -2.23
CA MET A 103 5.93 2.46 -2.31
C MET A 103 7.13 3.39 -2.33
N GLY A 104 7.10 4.41 -3.16
CA GLY A 104 8.17 5.40 -3.23
C GLY A 104 7.82 6.57 -4.13
N TYR A 105 8.81 7.42 -4.38
CA TYR A 105 8.67 8.61 -5.19
C TYR A 105 9.49 8.49 -6.47
N TYR A 106 8.93 8.99 -7.56
CA TYR A 106 9.45 8.78 -8.92
C TYR A 106 10.91 9.19 -9.11
N ASN A 107 11.35 10.25 -8.43
CA ASN A 107 12.74 10.70 -8.53
C ASN A 107 13.76 9.59 -8.20
N THR A 108 13.46 8.69 -7.25
CA THR A 108 14.33 7.55 -6.91
C THR A 108 14.43 6.56 -8.07
N VAL A 109 13.31 6.27 -8.72
CA VAL A 109 13.23 5.40 -9.90
C VAL A 109 13.97 6.03 -11.09
N PHE A 110 13.70 7.32 -11.34
CA PHE A 110 14.30 8.09 -12.43
C PHE A 110 15.84 8.15 -12.32
N LYS A 111 16.36 8.45 -11.13
CA LYS A 111 17.84 8.47 -10.89
C LYS A 111 18.52 7.13 -11.12
N THR A 112 17.84 6.04 -10.79
CA THR A 112 18.39 4.68 -10.95
C THR A 112 18.28 4.20 -12.40
N GLY A 113 17.30 4.71 -13.14
CA GLY A 113 16.88 4.28 -14.46
C GLY A 113 15.77 3.22 -14.37
N HIS A 114 14.73 3.36 -15.18
CA HIS A 114 13.48 2.58 -15.11
C HIS A 114 13.74 1.08 -15.11
N ARG A 115 14.44 0.58 -16.14
CA ARG A 115 14.70 -0.86 -16.30
C ARG A 115 15.49 -1.43 -15.13
N LYS A 116 16.60 -0.78 -14.77
CA LYS A 116 17.47 -1.23 -13.69
C LYS A 116 16.73 -1.28 -12.35
N PHE A 117 15.90 -0.27 -12.08
CA PHE A 117 15.11 -0.22 -10.83
C PHE A 117 14.07 -1.35 -10.79
N LEU A 118 13.31 -1.54 -11.87
CA LEU A 118 12.27 -2.57 -11.91
C LEU A 118 12.84 -4.00 -11.93
N GLU A 119 13.95 -4.24 -12.62
CA GLU A 119 14.67 -5.52 -12.56
C GLU A 119 15.08 -5.83 -11.13
N ARG A 120 15.68 -4.85 -10.43
CA ARG A 120 16.05 -5.00 -9.03
C ARG A 120 14.83 -5.24 -8.13
N LEU A 121 13.73 -4.52 -8.38
CA LEU A 121 12.48 -4.71 -7.66
C LEU A 121 11.91 -6.12 -7.84
N LYS A 122 11.98 -6.66 -9.05
CA LYS A 122 11.58 -8.04 -9.35
C LYS A 122 12.48 -9.07 -8.66
N GLU A 123 13.79 -8.88 -8.71
CA GLU A 123 14.79 -9.75 -8.07
C GLU A 123 14.58 -9.91 -6.57
N VAL A 124 14.21 -8.82 -5.88
CA VAL A 124 13.93 -8.86 -4.42
C VAL A 124 12.54 -9.37 -4.08
N GLY A 125 11.76 -9.81 -5.06
CA GLY A 125 10.48 -10.48 -4.85
C GLY A 125 9.28 -9.55 -4.64
N ALA A 126 9.39 -8.28 -5.01
CA ALA A 126 8.22 -7.40 -5.03
C ALA A 126 7.21 -7.84 -6.11
N HIS A 127 5.94 -7.54 -5.89
CA HIS A 127 4.84 -7.90 -6.77
C HIS A 127 4.32 -6.71 -7.58
N GLY A 128 4.65 -5.49 -7.17
CA GLY A 128 4.23 -4.27 -7.81
C GLY A 128 4.83 -3.04 -7.13
N PHE A 129 4.40 -1.87 -7.57
CA PHE A 129 4.86 -0.59 -7.03
C PHE A 129 3.79 0.49 -7.06
N ILE A 130 3.93 1.46 -6.17
CA ILE A 130 3.09 2.65 -6.03
C ILE A 130 4.00 3.87 -6.13
N LEU A 131 3.76 4.74 -7.12
CA LEU A 131 4.47 6.01 -7.32
C LEU A 131 3.43 7.14 -7.40
N PRO A 132 3.06 7.75 -6.26
CA PRO A 132 1.95 8.70 -6.21
C PRO A 132 2.21 10.01 -6.93
N ASP A 133 3.46 10.33 -7.19
CA ASP A 133 3.93 11.54 -7.87
C ASP A 133 4.21 11.34 -9.37
N LEU A 134 3.98 10.14 -9.94
CA LEU A 134 4.15 9.86 -11.35
C LEU A 134 2.81 9.95 -12.09
N PRO A 135 2.59 10.98 -12.94
CA PRO A 135 1.42 11.04 -13.81
C PRO A 135 1.43 9.89 -14.84
N VAL A 136 0.26 9.31 -15.11
CA VAL A 136 0.17 8.17 -16.05
C VAL A 136 0.60 8.53 -17.47
N GLU A 137 0.53 9.81 -17.85
CA GLU A 137 1.00 10.34 -19.13
C GLU A 137 2.51 10.18 -19.30
N GLU A 138 3.26 10.24 -18.20
CA GLU A 138 4.73 10.10 -18.17
C GLU A 138 5.18 8.66 -17.86
N ALA A 139 4.24 7.78 -17.50
CA ALA A 139 4.54 6.43 -17.00
C ALA A 139 4.73 5.38 -18.11
N GLY A 140 4.53 5.73 -19.39
CA GLY A 140 4.43 4.76 -20.50
C GLY A 140 5.60 3.79 -20.60
N GLU A 141 6.85 4.29 -20.55
CA GLU A 141 8.05 3.42 -20.59
C GLU A 141 8.11 2.53 -19.33
N LEU A 142 7.91 3.11 -18.15
CA LEU A 142 7.98 2.39 -16.88
C LEU A 142 6.94 1.26 -16.82
N HIS A 143 5.70 1.55 -17.23
CA HIS A 143 4.61 0.54 -17.25
C HIS A 143 4.86 -0.55 -18.29
N SER A 144 5.47 -0.22 -19.43
CA SER A 144 5.86 -1.24 -20.42
C SER A 144 6.87 -2.22 -19.86
N ILE A 145 7.92 -1.71 -19.19
CA ILE A 145 8.93 -2.55 -18.52
C ILE A 145 8.32 -3.35 -17.36
N ALA A 146 7.44 -2.73 -16.58
CA ALA A 146 6.75 -3.42 -15.49
C ALA A 146 5.95 -4.64 -15.99
N LYS A 147 5.24 -4.49 -17.12
CA LYS A 147 4.51 -5.58 -17.76
C LYS A 147 5.44 -6.70 -18.23
N GLU A 148 6.58 -6.38 -18.84
CA GLU A 148 7.61 -7.36 -19.24
C GLU A 148 8.12 -8.19 -18.04
N LEU A 149 8.24 -7.55 -16.88
CA LEU A 149 8.77 -8.14 -15.65
C LEU A 149 7.69 -8.76 -14.75
N ASP A 150 6.43 -8.77 -15.15
CA ASP A 150 5.31 -9.22 -14.30
C ASP A 150 5.30 -8.48 -12.94
N LEU A 151 5.40 -7.15 -12.99
CA LEU A 151 5.26 -6.24 -11.86
C LEU A 151 4.01 -5.38 -12.07
N SER A 152 3.17 -5.26 -11.05
CA SER A 152 1.92 -4.51 -11.13
C SER A 152 2.11 -3.03 -10.80
N PRO A 153 1.92 -2.08 -11.75
CA PRO A 153 1.82 -0.67 -11.45
C PRO A 153 0.47 -0.37 -10.81
N VAL A 154 0.48 0.00 -9.54
CA VAL A 154 -0.71 0.41 -8.79
C VAL A 154 -0.95 1.90 -9.01
N VAL A 155 -2.13 2.25 -9.48
CA VAL A 155 -2.50 3.62 -9.82
C VAL A 155 -3.48 4.18 -8.78
N LEU A 156 -3.37 5.49 -8.50
CA LEU A 156 -4.21 6.18 -7.53
C LEU A 156 -5.42 6.81 -8.20
N MET A 157 -6.61 6.61 -7.60
CA MET A 157 -7.84 7.35 -7.94
C MET A 157 -8.28 8.23 -6.78
N THR A 158 -8.73 9.45 -7.08
CA THR A 158 -9.19 10.44 -6.08
C THR A 158 -10.59 10.97 -6.43
N PRO A 159 -11.37 11.47 -5.46
CA PRO A 159 -12.69 12.05 -5.72
C PRO A 159 -12.69 13.25 -6.67
N THR A 160 -11.55 13.90 -6.82
CA THR A 160 -11.38 15.06 -7.71
C THR A 160 -11.17 14.67 -9.18
N ASN A 161 -10.92 13.39 -9.47
CA ASN A 161 -10.80 12.92 -10.84
C ASN A 161 -12.15 12.97 -11.55
N SER A 162 -12.17 13.43 -12.81
CA SER A 162 -13.33 13.29 -13.69
C SER A 162 -13.55 11.82 -14.10
N ASP A 163 -14.72 11.48 -14.62
CA ASP A 163 -14.99 10.12 -15.11
C ASP A 163 -14.04 9.71 -16.25
N ALA A 164 -13.76 10.64 -17.16
CA ALA A 164 -12.75 10.40 -18.21
C ALA A 164 -11.38 10.11 -17.61
N ARG A 165 -10.98 10.80 -16.54
CA ARG A 165 -9.72 10.54 -15.85
C ARG A 165 -9.73 9.20 -15.12
N LEU A 166 -10.83 8.81 -14.48
CA LEU A 166 -10.96 7.49 -13.86
C LEU A 166 -10.81 6.36 -14.87
N ALA A 167 -11.44 6.50 -16.06
CA ALA A 167 -11.29 5.53 -17.14
C ALA A 167 -9.85 5.41 -17.64
N GLU A 168 -9.16 6.53 -17.81
CA GLU A 168 -7.75 6.57 -18.21
C GLU A 168 -6.84 5.90 -17.17
N LEU A 169 -7.00 6.24 -15.89
CA LEU A 169 -6.26 5.65 -14.78
C LEU A 169 -6.48 4.14 -14.68
N ALA A 170 -7.73 3.68 -14.84
CA ALA A 170 -8.07 2.27 -14.85
C ALA A 170 -7.35 1.47 -15.93
N ASN A 171 -7.20 2.06 -17.13
CA ASN A 171 -6.51 1.42 -18.26
C ASN A 171 -4.99 1.31 -18.07
N CYS A 172 -4.42 2.14 -17.18
CA CYS A 172 -2.98 2.15 -16.89
C CYS A 172 -2.61 1.28 -15.68
N ALA A 173 -3.58 0.86 -14.87
CA ALA A 173 -3.37 0.12 -13.64
C ALA A 173 -3.25 -1.38 -13.86
N ASP A 174 -2.53 -2.04 -12.96
CA ASP A 174 -2.52 -3.49 -12.81
C ASP A 174 -2.44 -3.88 -11.32
N GLY A 175 -2.83 -5.11 -10.98
CA GLY A 175 -2.90 -5.57 -9.60
C GLY A 175 -4.16 -5.07 -8.90
N PHE A 176 -4.15 -3.83 -8.47
CA PHE A 176 -5.30 -3.16 -7.82
C PHE A 176 -5.26 -1.65 -8.06
N ILE A 177 -6.39 -1.00 -7.81
CA ILE A 177 -6.48 0.47 -7.79
C ILE A 177 -6.43 0.95 -6.33
N TYR A 178 -5.59 1.94 -6.05
CA TYR A 178 -5.54 2.59 -4.75
C TYR A 178 -6.50 3.79 -4.73
N THR A 179 -7.61 3.67 -4.03
CA THR A 179 -8.58 4.77 -3.91
C THR A 179 -8.27 5.62 -2.69
N VAL A 180 -7.92 6.89 -2.93
CA VAL A 180 -7.67 7.89 -1.88
C VAL A 180 -8.87 8.82 -1.84
N ALA A 181 -9.92 8.52 -1.06
CA ALA A 181 -11.17 9.28 -1.08
C ALA A 181 -11.14 10.56 -0.24
N ARG A 182 -9.97 11.18 -0.08
CA ARG A 182 -9.81 12.44 0.62
C ARG A 182 -9.38 13.57 -0.31
N LYS A 183 -9.92 14.77 -0.03
CA LYS A 183 -9.30 16.01 -0.47
C LYS A 183 -8.21 16.36 0.53
N GLY A 184 -6.93 16.15 0.19
CA GLY A 184 -5.78 16.48 1.06
C GLY A 184 -4.91 15.28 1.47
N VAL A 185 -3.87 15.53 2.26
CA VAL A 185 -2.90 14.52 2.74
C VAL A 185 -3.49 13.60 3.82
N THR A 186 -2.97 12.38 3.96
CA THR A 186 -3.41 11.38 4.94
C THR A 186 -3.13 11.84 6.39
N GLY A 187 -3.93 11.38 7.35
CA GLY A 187 -3.62 11.55 8.78
C GLY A 187 -4.62 12.30 9.65
N THR A 188 -5.82 12.64 9.16
CA THR A 188 -6.93 13.17 9.99
C THR A 188 -8.15 12.24 9.92
N ASN A 189 -8.91 12.10 11.00
CA ASN A 189 -10.09 11.23 11.05
C ASN A 189 -11.17 11.68 10.05
N THR A 190 -11.54 10.79 9.16
CA THR A 190 -12.73 10.95 8.30
C THR A 190 -13.65 9.77 8.62
N SER A 191 -14.90 10.04 8.95
CA SER A 191 -15.89 8.99 9.08
C SER A 191 -16.07 8.29 7.73
N MET A 192 -16.11 6.96 7.73
CA MET A 192 -16.59 6.16 6.61
C MET A 192 -18.06 6.53 6.42
N ASN A 193 -18.38 7.22 5.34
CA ASN A 193 -19.69 7.79 5.09
C ASN A 193 -20.16 7.54 3.65
N GLU A 194 -21.35 8.02 3.36
CA GLU A 194 -22.00 7.90 2.06
C GLU A 194 -21.17 8.50 0.90
N GLU A 195 -20.33 9.50 1.16
CA GLU A 195 -19.47 10.10 0.11
C GLU A 195 -18.38 9.12 -0.32
N VAL A 196 -17.83 8.36 0.64
CA VAL A 196 -16.82 7.34 0.39
C VAL A 196 -17.41 6.19 -0.42
N SER A 197 -18.56 5.65 -0.03
CA SER A 197 -19.22 4.57 -0.79
C SER A 197 -19.57 5.00 -2.22
N LYS A 198 -20.13 6.19 -2.40
CA LYS A 198 -20.41 6.75 -3.73
C LYS A 198 -19.17 6.88 -4.60
N PHE A 199 -18.04 7.29 -3.99
CA PHE A 199 -16.79 7.37 -4.75
C PHE A 199 -16.26 5.99 -5.13
N ILE A 200 -16.31 5.00 -4.24
CA ILE A 200 -15.92 3.62 -4.54
C ILE A 200 -16.81 3.05 -5.66
N GLU A 201 -18.12 3.22 -5.57
CA GLU A 201 -19.09 2.80 -6.59
C GLU A 201 -18.79 3.46 -7.95
N ARG A 202 -18.43 4.74 -7.93
CA ARG A 202 -18.02 5.47 -9.14
C ARG A 202 -16.72 4.90 -9.75
N CYS A 203 -15.70 4.59 -8.94
CA CYS A 203 -14.47 3.93 -9.42
C CYS A 203 -14.78 2.56 -10.03
N ARG A 204 -15.68 1.79 -9.42
CA ARG A 204 -16.08 0.46 -9.89
C ARG A 204 -16.70 0.45 -11.29
N GLN A 205 -17.24 1.58 -11.76
CA GLN A 205 -17.77 1.69 -13.13
C GLN A 205 -16.69 1.63 -14.21
N PHE A 206 -15.43 1.85 -13.85
CA PHE A 206 -14.31 1.95 -14.79
C PHE A 206 -13.32 0.79 -14.69
N THR A 207 -13.44 -0.09 -13.68
CA THR A 207 -12.46 -1.16 -13.48
C THR A 207 -13.06 -2.38 -12.77
N ASP A 208 -12.60 -3.57 -13.17
CA ASP A 208 -12.85 -4.83 -12.47
C ASP A 208 -11.70 -5.19 -11.52
N LEU A 209 -10.59 -4.42 -11.51
CA LEU A 209 -9.48 -4.61 -10.58
C LEU A 209 -9.96 -4.44 -9.13
N PRO A 210 -9.36 -5.15 -8.16
CA PRO A 210 -9.61 -4.89 -6.75
C PRO A 210 -9.39 -3.42 -6.39
N LEU A 211 -10.28 -2.88 -5.55
CA LEU A 211 -10.16 -1.52 -5.02
C LEU A 211 -9.59 -1.56 -3.60
N ALA A 212 -8.45 -0.92 -3.41
CA ALA A 212 -7.85 -0.70 -2.09
C ALA A 212 -8.25 0.69 -1.57
N VAL A 213 -8.69 0.75 -0.33
CA VAL A 213 -9.24 1.97 0.27
C VAL A 213 -8.36 2.45 1.41
N GLY A 214 -7.70 3.60 1.21
CA GLY A 214 -6.82 4.24 2.17
C GLY A 214 -7.43 5.52 2.76
N PHE A 215 -8.12 5.42 3.92
CA PHE A 215 -8.92 6.51 4.48
C PHE A 215 -8.80 6.73 5.98
N GLY A 216 -7.70 6.36 6.58
CA GLY A 216 -7.58 6.42 8.03
C GLY A 216 -8.35 5.29 8.70
N VAL A 217 -8.40 4.13 8.06
CA VAL A 217 -8.91 2.87 8.63
C VAL A 217 -8.26 2.61 9.98
N SER A 218 -9.07 2.49 11.02
CA SER A 218 -8.57 2.39 12.38
C SER A 218 -9.39 1.46 13.28
N THR A 219 -10.59 1.04 12.84
CA THR A 219 -11.49 0.18 13.62
C THR A 219 -11.97 -1.01 12.81
N ALA A 220 -12.51 -2.03 13.50
CA ALA A 220 -13.13 -3.20 12.87
C ALA A 220 -14.37 -2.81 12.03
N GLU A 221 -15.08 -1.78 12.46
CA GLU A 221 -16.23 -1.20 11.73
C GLU A 221 -15.79 -0.60 10.40
N ASP A 222 -14.64 0.10 10.36
CA ASP A 222 -14.06 0.63 9.12
C ASP A 222 -13.73 -0.51 8.15
N VAL A 223 -13.09 -1.58 8.64
CA VAL A 223 -12.77 -2.76 7.83
C VAL A 223 -14.05 -3.44 7.30
N SER A 224 -15.07 -3.53 8.15
CA SER A 224 -16.39 -4.08 7.77
C SER A 224 -17.07 -3.24 6.70
N PHE A 225 -17.07 -1.92 6.85
CA PHE A 225 -17.58 -0.99 5.84
C PHE A 225 -16.86 -1.16 4.50
N ILE A 226 -15.52 -1.22 4.52
CA ILE A 226 -14.74 -1.42 3.29
C ILE A 226 -15.11 -2.75 2.63
N GLY A 227 -15.24 -3.83 3.40
CA GLY A 227 -15.61 -5.13 2.85
C GLY A 227 -16.98 -5.20 2.17
N GLN A 228 -17.89 -4.24 2.46
CA GLN A 228 -19.16 -4.10 1.79
C GLN A 228 -19.08 -3.36 0.45
N HIS A 229 -18.06 -2.51 0.25
CA HIS A 229 -17.97 -1.60 -0.90
C HIS A 229 -16.73 -1.81 -1.76
N ALA A 230 -15.63 -2.31 -1.18
CA ALA A 230 -14.34 -2.49 -1.82
C ALA A 230 -13.70 -3.84 -1.45
N ASP A 231 -12.43 -4.04 -1.78
CA ASP A 231 -11.77 -5.35 -1.68
C ASP A 231 -10.64 -5.37 -0.64
N ILE A 232 -9.93 -4.23 -0.45
CA ILE A 232 -8.73 -4.13 0.37
C ILE A 232 -8.83 -2.92 1.30
N ALA A 233 -8.71 -3.15 2.61
CA ALA A 233 -8.61 -2.10 3.62
C ALA A 233 -7.12 -1.75 3.86
N VAL A 234 -6.75 -0.48 3.66
CA VAL A 234 -5.37 -0.02 3.84
C VAL A 234 -5.19 0.65 5.19
N ILE A 235 -4.28 0.11 6.00
CA ILE A 235 -4.02 0.52 7.37
C ILE A 235 -2.58 1.02 7.46
N GLY A 236 -2.40 2.32 7.34
CA GLY A 236 -1.09 2.96 7.48
C GLY A 236 -0.94 3.64 8.84
N THR A 237 -1.48 4.86 8.94
CA THR A 237 -1.29 5.75 10.09
C THR A 237 -1.69 5.14 11.44
N ALA A 238 -2.78 4.36 11.49
CA ALA A 238 -3.24 3.75 12.74
C ALA A 238 -2.26 2.69 13.26
N ALA A 239 -1.73 1.84 12.38
CA ALA A 239 -0.73 0.84 12.75
C ALA A 239 0.59 1.50 13.20
N LEU A 240 1.03 2.55 12.49
CA LEU A 240 2.24 3.28 12.87
C LEU A 240 2.09 3.98 14.22
N LYS A 241 0.93 4.60 14.51
CA LYS A 241 0.62 5.17 15.82
C LYS A 241 0.64 4.12 16.93
N ALA A 242 0.00 2.98 16.72
CA ALA A 242 -0.01 1.89 17.69
C ALA A 242 1.41 1.38 18.00
N TRP A 243 2.28 1.34 16.99
CA TRP A 243 3.69 1.04 17.18
C TRP A 243 4.42 2.13 17.99
N GLU A 244 4.25 3.43 17.65
CA GLU A 244 4.90 4.53 18.37
C GLU A 244 4.46 4.64 19.84
N GLU A 245 3.20 4.30 20.15
CA GLU A 245 2.66 4.35 21.51
C GLU A 245 3.25 3.27 22.43
N ASN A 246 3.36 2.02 21.97
CA ASN A 246 3.83 0.92 22.81
C ASN A 246 4.44 -0.26 22.01
N GLN A 247 5.14 0.04 20.91
CA GLN A 247 5.87 -0.91 20.08
C GLN A 247 5.06 -2.20 19.79
N GLU A 248 5.67 -3.36 19.99
CA GLU A 248 5.06 -4.68 19.74
C GLU A 248 3.74 -4.87 20.50
N VAL A 249 3.66 -4.42 21.75
CA VAL A 249 2.46 -4.57 22.59
C VAL A 249 1.31 -3.73 22.03
N GLY A 250 1.59 -2.48 21.62
CA GLY A 250 0.61 -1.57 21.04
C GLY A 250 0.09 -2.10 19.71
N LEU A 251 1.00 -2.56 18.83
CA LEU A 251 0.64 -3.08 17.52
C LEU A 251 -0.17 -4.38 17.62
N ASN A 252 0.20 -5.31 18.52
CA ASN A 252 -0.58 -6.53 18.79
C ASN A 252 -1.98 -6.19 19.29
N ALA A 253 -2.11 -5.29 20.28
CA ALA A 253 -3.40 -4.87 20.80
C ALA A 253 -4.28 -4.24 19.71
N PHE A 254 -3.69 -3.40 18.86
CA PHE A 254 -4.38 -2.77 17.73
C PHE A 254 -4.93 -3.81 16.75
N PHE A 255 -4.10 -4.75 16.27
CA PHE A 255 -4.57 -5.78 15.32
C PHE A 255 -5.57 -6.75 15.95
N SER A 256 -5.44 -7.08 17.24
CA SER A 256 -6.42 -7.92 17.96
C SER A 256 -7.81 -7.26 18.01
N GLN A 257 -7.88 -5.94 18.13
CA GLN A 257 -9.15 -5.19 18.10
C GLN A 257 -9.69 -5.02 16.67
N LEU A 258 -8.80 -4.80 15.72
CA LEU A 258 -9.15 -4.56 14.32
C LEU A 258 -9.66 -5.82 13.62
N LEU A 259 -9.06 -6.97 13.91
CA LEU A 259 -9.31 -8.26 13.27
C LEU A 259 -9.69 -9.32 14.35
N PRO A 260 -10.86 -9.19 14.96
CA PRO A 260 -11.30 -10.15 15.96
C PRO A 260 -11.42 -11.56 15.35
N ALA A 261 -11.07 -12.60 16.13
CA ALA A 261 -11.03 -14.00 15.71
C ALA A 261 -12.39 -14.58 15.29
#